data_458c050d108e9d982493c1b4b8b0aaae
#
_entry.id   458c050d108e9d982493c1b4b8b0aaae
#
_cell.length_a   1.000
_cell.length_b   1.000
_cell.length_c   1.000
_cell.angle_alpha   90.00
_cell.angle_beta   90.00
_cell.angle_gamma   90.00
#
_symmetry.space_group_name_H-M   'P 1'
#
loop_
_entity.id
_entity.type
_entity.pdbx_description
1 polymer ?
#
loop_
_entity_poly.entity_id
_entity_poly.type
_entity_poly.pdbx_seq_one_letter_code
_entity_poly.pdbx_strand_id
1 'polypeptide(L)'
;MLEFIKEKNVWDTLKDSDKPLVLYGMGLGAEKIMSELEQRGMRADDIFASDEFVRGHSFKGYKVLRYSEVCEKYKDFNVVLCFASRIDEVIDRIAEIDGEHTVFAPDVPVAGGGLFTREYITENEEKFERAYSLLADEESKRVYKDILNFKVSGKIKYLLSSFCDKSKVYSDILNLNESEEIIDLGAYDGDTIREFTAATGGKYKHITALEPDKKSYKKLLKNTDGMKNISTLNMGVWSKRDTLIFDAEAGRNSKLSAEGVSVEVTDIDSLNIAPTFIKADIEGSEMKALQGAEKTIKKYLPKLYICAYHRNEDLFALPLKINELSEKYKIYFRHSKYIPAWESNFYCVAK
;
A
#
# COMPACT_ATOMS: atom_id res chain seq x y z
N MET A 1 16.77 -12.54 -16.04
CA MET A 1 15.33 -12.79 -16.33
C MET A 1 14.61 -13.18 -15.05
N LEU A 2 13.52 -12.48 -14.71
CA LEU A 2 12.73 -12.79 -13.52
C LEU A 2 11.92 -14.09 -13.74
N GLU A 3 12.63 -15.21 -13.81
CA GLU A 3 12.06 -16.55 -14.12
C GLU A 3 10.93 -16.98 -13.16
N PHE A 4 10.83 -16.30 -12.02
CA PHE A 4 9.78 -16.56 -11.04
C PHE A 4 8.43 -15.87 -11.37
N ILE A 5 8.37 -14.96 -12.35
CA ILE A 5 7.12 -14.38 -12.86
C ILE A 5 6.53 -15.28 -13.91
N LYS A 6 5.71 -16.23 -13.47
CA LYS A 6 5.10 -17.27 -14.34
C LYS A 6 3.63 -17.00 -14.65
N GLU A 7 3.03 -16.10 -13.91
CA GLU A 7 1.60 -15.83 -13.98
C GLU A 7 1.24 -15.02 -15.24
N LYS A 8 0.03 -15.28 -15.76
CA LYS A 8 -0.62 -14.52 -16.82
C LYS A 8 -1.29 -13.29 -16.20
N ASN A 9 -1.40 -12.22 -16.99
CA ASN A 9 -2.15 -11.04 -16.54
C ASN A 9 -3.58 -11.43 -16.14
N VAL A 10 -4.07 -10.85 -15.04
CA VAL A 10 -5.42 -11.14 -14.52
C VAL A 10 -6.49 -10.91 -15.58
N TRP A 11 -6.38 -9.83 -16.33
CA TRP A 11 -7.38 -9.45 -17.34
C TRP A 11 -7.44 -10.45 -18.51
N ASP A 12 -6.28 -11.00 -18.92
CA ASP A 12 -6.21 -12.04 -19.92
C ASP A 12 -6.76 -13.38 -19.37
N THR A 13 -6.47 -13.67 -18.10
CA THR A 13 -7.00 -14.85 -17.42
C THR A 13 -8.52 -14.82 -17.33
N LEU A 14 -9.09 -13.67 -16.97
CA LEU A 14 -10.54 -13.49 -16.89
C LEU A 14 -11.20 -13.57 -18.27
N LYS A 15 -10.56 -12.96 -19.28
CA LYS A 15 -11.07 -12.96 -20.66
C LYS A 15 -11.10 -14.36 -21.29
N ASP A 16 -10.09 -15.17 -20.98
CA ASP A 16 -9.97 -16.52 -21.55
C ASP A 16 -10.75 -17.59 -20.74
N SER A 17 -11.45 -17.17 -19.69
CA SER A 17 -12.24 -18.07 -18.85
C SER A 17 -13.67 -18.19 -19.35
N ASP A 18 -14.16 -19.43 -19.45
CA ASP A 18 -15.57 -19.73 -19.76
C ASP A 18 -16.48 -19.66 -18.51
N LYS A 19 -15.90 -19.42 -17.32
CA LYS A 19 -16.65 -19.35 -16.06
C LYS A 19 -17.34 -18.00 -15.91
N PRO A 20 -18.55 -17.96 -15.33
CA PRO A 20 -19.20 -16.73 -14.95
C PRO A 20 -18.27 -15.83 -14.11
N LEU A 21 -18.32 -14.52 -14.34
CA LEU A 21 -17.52 -13.52 -13.65
C LEU A 21 -18.41 -12.77 -12.67
N VAL A 22 -18.17 -12.96 -11.38
CA VAL A 22 -18.99 -12.38 -10.33
C VAL A 22 -18.18 -11.42 -9.47
N LEU A 23 -18.63 -10.19 -9.34
CA LEU A 23 -17.98 -9.18 -8.51
C LEU A 23 -18.33 -9.37 -7.04
N TYR A 24 -17.34 -9.32 -6.16
CA TYR A 24 -17.51 -9.28 -4.72
C TYR A 24 -17.29 -7.88 -4.19
N GLY A 25 -18.37 -7.19 -3.86
CA GLY A 25 -18.37 -5.84 -3.32
C GLY A 25 -18.89 -4.78 -4.29
N MET A 26 -19.10 -3.58 -3.76
CA MET A 26 -19.69 -2.42 -4.42
C MET A 26 -18.85 -1.17 -4.14
N GLY A 27 -19.14 -0.05 -4.85
CA GLY A 27 -18.47 1.23 -4.65
C GLY A 27 -17.34 1.49 -5.65
N LEU A 28 -16.43 2.40 -5.32
CA LEU A 28 -15.39 2.89 -6.24
C LEU A 28 -14.48 1.78 -6.79
N GLY A 29 -14.16 0.78 -6.00
CA GLY A 29 -13.36 -0.36 -6.46
C GLY A 29 -14.07 -1.16 -7.54
N ALA A 30 -15.37 -1.44 -7.34
CA ALA A 30 -16.19 -2.10 -8.35
C ALA A 30 -16.35 -1.26 -9.62
N GLU A 31 -16.54 0.05 -9.49
CA GLU A 31 -16.64 0.96 -10.65
C GLU A 31 -15.35 0.94 -11.50
N LYS A 32 -14.17 1.00 -10.85
CA LYS A 32 -12.88 0.91 -11.55
C LYS A 32 -12.72 -0.42 -12.26
N ILE A 33 -13.02 -1.53 -11.58
CA ILE A 33 -12.92 -2.88 -12.15
C ILE A 33 -13.90 -3.05 -13.31
N MET A 34 -15.15 -2.60 -13.19
CA MET A 34 -16.14 -2.64 -14.26
C MET A 34 -15.67 -1.84 -15.48
N SER A 35 -15.09 -0.66 -15.28
CA SER A 35 -14.51 0.14 -16.37
C SER A 35 -13.39 -0.61 -17.09
N GLU A 36 -12.49 -1.28 -16.36
CA GLU A 36 -11.41 -2.07 -16.96
C GLU A 36 -11.95 -3.30 -17.72
N LEU A 37 -13.01 -3.94 -17.21
CA LEU A 37 -13.69 -5.04 -17.90
C LEU A 37 -14.32 -4.57 -19.22
N GLU A 38 -15.06 -3.45 -19.19
CA GLU A 38 -15.73 -2.88 -20.38
C GLU A 38 -14.73 -2.52 -21.48
N GLN A 39 -13.59 -1.89 -21.13
CA GLN A 39 -12.53 -1.57 -22.08
C GLN A 39 -11.99 -2.80 -22.82
N ARG A 40 -12.12 -3.99 -22.23
CA ARG A 40 -11.68 -5.28 -22.80
C ARG A 40 -12.81 -6.09 -23.41
N GLY A 41 -14.02 -5.50 -23.49
CA GLY A 41 -15.20 -6.17 -24.03
C GLY A 41 -15.76 -7.26 -23.11
N MET A 42 -15.47 -7.18 -21.80
CA MET A 42 -15.99 -8.07 -20.78
C MET A 42 -17.05 -7.41 -19.92
N ARG A 43 -17.89 -8.21 -19.28
CA ARG A 43 -18.88 -7.76 -18.30
C ARG A 43 -18.91 -8.75 -17.13
N ALA A 44 -19.29 -8.25 -15.98
CA ALA A 44 -19.69 -9.12 -14.87
C ALA A 44 -21.05 -9.77 -15.17
N ASP A 45 -21.21 -11.03 -14.78
CA ASP A 45 -22.51 -11.72 -14.85
C ASP A 45 -23.40 -11.36 -13.67
N ASP A 46 -22.81 -11.20 -12.47
CA ASP A 46 -23.52 -10.79 -11.26
C ASP A 46 -22.60 -10.02 -10.28
N ILE A 47 -23.22 -9.50 -9.23
CA ILE A 47 -22.55 -8.84 -8.10
C ILE A 47 -23.11 -9.39 -6.81
N PHE A 48 -22.25 -9.69 -5.84
CA PHE A 48 -22.66 -10.03 -4.48
C PHE A 48 -21.92 -9.20 -3.42
N ALA A 49 -22.48 -9.18 -2.22
CA ALA A 49 -21.87 -8.58 -1.04
C ALA A 49 -22.02 -9.51 0.16
N SER A 50 -21.27 -9.23 1.24
CA SER A 50 -21.50 -9.89 2.53
C SER A 50 -22.92 -9.62 3.02
N ASP A 51 -23.53 -10.59 3.68
CA ASP A 51 -24.97 -10.62 3.98
C ASP A 51 -25.47 -9.35 4.70
N GLU A 52 -24.66 -8.76 5.56
CA GLU A 52 -24.98 -7.53 6.29
C GLU A 52 -25.10 -6.29 5.37
N PHE A 53 -24.51 -6.34 4.15
CA PHE A 53 -24.58 -5.28 3.15
C PHE A 53 -25.63 -5.53 2.07
N VAL A 54 -26.24 -6.72 2.04
CA VAL A 54 -27.34 -7.06 1.10
C VAL A 54 -28.65 -6.53 1.64
N ARG A 55 -29.05 -5.34 1.20
CA ARG A 55 -30.29 -4.66 1.66
C ARG A 55 -31.32 -4.51 0.55
N GLY A 56 -31.34 -5.41 -0.43
CA GLY A 56 -32.23 -5.30 -1.58
C GLY A 56 -31.83 -4.17 -2.56
N HIS A 57 -30.59 -3.72 -2.50
CA HIS A 57 -30.07 -2.67 -3.37
C HIS A 57 -29.72 -3.19 -4.76
N SER A 58 -29.73 -2.27 -5.71
CA SER A 58 -29.08 -2.45 -7.02
C SER A 58 -27.82 -1.60 -7.09
N PHE A 59 -26.81 -2.08 -7.82
CA PHE A 59 -25.58 -1.35 -8.10
C PHE A 59 -25.29 -1.41 -9.60
N LYS A 60 -25.22 -0.25 -10.26
CA LYS A 60 -24.96 -0.14 -11.72
C LYS A 60 -25.85 -1.06 -12.58
N GLY A 61 -27.12 -1.22 -12.20
CA GLY A 61 -28.09 -2.05 -12.93
C GLY A 61 -28.14 -3.54 -12.52
N TYR A 62 -27.23 -3.98 -11.67
CA TYR A 62 -27.23 -5.34 -11.11
C TYR A 62 -28.01 -5.38 -9.80
N LYS A 63 -28.81 -6.44 -9.59
CA LYS A 63 -29.31 -6.78 -8.24
C LYS A 63 -28.12 -7.29 -7.43
N VAL A 64 -27.90 -6.74 -6.24
CA VAL A 64 -26.86 -7.25 -5.34
C VAL A 64 -27.35 -8.52 -4.66
N LEU A 65 -26.65 -9.62 -4.89
CA LEU A 65 -26.97 -10.95 -4.39
C LEU A 65 -26.26 -11.23 -3.06
N ARG A 66 -26.75 -12.24 -2.34
CA ARG A 66 -25.99 -12.93 -1.30
C ARG A 66 -25.06 -13.95 -1.92
N TYR A 67 -24.00 -14.32 -1.24
CA TYR A 67 -23.10 -15.37 -1.71
C TYR A 67 -23.83 -16.69 -1.96
N SER A 68 -24.75 -17.09 -1.07
CA SER A 68 -25.58 -18.29 -1.24
C SER A 68 -26.42 -18.26 -2.52
N GLU A 69 -27.04 -17.11 -2.86
CA GLU A 69 -27.81 -16.95 -4.10
C GLU A 69 -26.93 -17.13 -5.36
N VAL A 70 -25.64 -16.68 -5.29
CA VAL A 70 -24.68 -16.89 -6.38
C VAL A 70 -24.32 -18.36 -6.51
N CYS A 71 -24.05 -19.06 -5.39
CA CYS A 71 -23.76 -20.51 -5.40
C CYS A 71 -24.93 -21.36 -5.88
N GLU A 72 -26.17 -20.95 -5.61
CA GLU A 72 -27.36 -21.60 -6.16
C GLU A 72 -27.49 -21.42 -7.68
N LYS A 73 -27.08 -20.23 -8.18
CA LYS A 73 -27.17 -19.86 -9.60
C LYS A 73 -26.04 -20.48 -10.44
N TYR A 74 -24.83 -20.51 -9.90
CA TYR A 74 -23.63 -20.95 -10.59
C TYR A 74 -22.91 -22.07 -9.83
N LYS A 75 -22.58 -23.15 -10.54
CA LYS A 75 -21.85 -24.29 -9.97
C LYS A 75 -20.38 -23.97 -9.69
N ASP A 76 -19.78 -23.19 -10.60
CA ASP A 76 -18.39 -22.75 -10.54
C ASP A 76 -18.28 -21.39 -11.24
N PHE A 77 -17.55 -20.44 -10.65
CA PHE A 77 -17.45 -19.07 -11.14
C PHE A 77 -16.14 -18.43 -10.67
N ASN A 78 -15.72 -17.38 -11.37
CA ASN A 78 -14.62 -16.52 -10.94
C ASN A 78 -15.15 -15.40 -10.08
N VAL A 79 -14.54 -15.20 -8.93
CA VAL A 79 -14.84 -14.07 -8.03
C VAL A 79 -13.82 -12.97 -8.26
N VAL A 80 -14.31 -11.74 -8.48
CA VAL A 80 -13.45 -10.56 -8.58
C VAL A 80 -13.71 -9.66 -7.39
N LEU A 81 -12.73 -9.57 -6.50
CA LEU A 81 -12.79 -8.76 -5.28
C LEU A 81 -12.67 -7.28 -5.63
N CYS A 82 -13.63 -6.48 -5.18
CA CYS A 82 -13.79 -5.08 -5.55
C CYS A 82 -13.57 -4.10 -4.37
N PHE A 83 -13.07 -4.57 -3.25
CA PHE A 83 -12.81 -3.75 -2.06
C PHE A 83 -11.51 -4.18 -1.38
N ALA A 84 -11.03 -3.33 -0.48
CA ALA A 84 -9.85 -3.58 0.31
C ALA A 84 -10.24 -3.89 1.76
N SER A 85 -9.49 -4.78 2.43
CA SER A 85 -9.72 -5.10 3.84
C SER A 85 -8.43 -5.50 4.57
N ARG A 86 -8.38 -5.15 5.87
CA ARG A 86 -7.41 -5.64 6.85
C ARG A 86 -8.10 -6.35 8.03
N ILE A 87 -9.42 -6.52 7.96
CA ILE A 87 -10.24 -7.14 9.00
C ILE A 87 -10.09 -8.65 8.88
N ASP A 88 -9.72 -9.31 9.97
CA ASP A 88 -9.40 -10.74 10.00
C ASP A 88 -10.57 -11.59 9.48
N GLU A 89 -11.77 -11.37 9.98
CA GLU A 89 -12.97 -12.12 9.61
C GLU A 89 -13.30 -11.97 8.11
N VAL A 90 -13.05 -10.79 7.54
CA VAL A 90 -13.26 -10.53 6.12
C VAL A 90 -12.21 -11.24 5.27
N ILE A 91 -10.95 -11.21 5.68
CA ILE A 91 -9.85 -11.90 4.98
C ILE A 91 -10.05 -13.42 5.05
N ASP A 92 -10.42 -13.94 6.20
CA ASP A 92 -10.70 -15.36 6.38
C ASP A 92 -11.88 -15.80 5.48
N ARG A 93 -12.93 -14.99 5.40
CA ARG A 93 -14.06 -15.23 4.48
C ARG A 93 -13.63 -15.20 3.01
N ILE A 94 -12.77 -14.28 2.61
CA ILE A 94 -12.21 -14.23 1.25
C ILE A 94 -11.39 -15.50 0.97
N ALA A 95 -10.60 -15.97 1.93
CA ALA A 95 -9.81 -17.19 1.79
C ALA A 95 -10.69 -18.46 1.70
N GLU A 96 -11.79 -18.53 2.45
CA GLU A 96 -12.79 -19.60 2.33
C GLU A 96 -13.36 -19.63 0.91
N ILE A 97 -13.79 -18.48 0.38
CA ILE A 97 -14.32 -18.36 -0.98
C ILE A 97 -13.27 -18.77 -2.02
N ASP A 98 -11.98 -18.42 -1.82
CA ASP A 98 -10.89 -18.86 -2.72
C ASP A 98 -10.65 -20.37 -2.67
N GLY A 99 -10.98 -21.03 -1.57
CA GLY A 99 -10.97 -22.50 -1.44
C GLY A 99 -12.11 -23.19 -2.21
N GLU A 100 -13.20 -22.50 -2.45
CA GLU A 100 -14.38 -23.04 -3.19
C GLU A 100 -14.37 -22.59 -4.66
N HIS A 101 -13.97 -21.36 -4.92
CA HIS A 101 -13.93 -20.71 -6.24
C HIS A 101 -12.65 -19.90 -6.38
N THR A 102 -12.20 -19.61 -7.60
CA THR A 102 -11.01 -18.78 -7.77
C THR A 102 -11.33 -17.31 -7.50
N VAL A 103 -10.64 -16.72 -6.50
CA VAL A 103 -10.76 -15.30 -6.19
C VAL A 103 -9.60 -14.52 -6.81
N PHE A 104 -9.93 -13.50 -7.58
CA PHE A 104 -9.02 -12.51 -8.12
C PHE A 104 -9.23 -11.17 -7.44
N ALA A 105 -8.16 -10.51 -7.04
CA ALA A 105 -8.15 -9.11 -6.61
C ALA A 105 -7.26 -8.31 -7.58
N PRO A 106 -7.81 -7.84 -8.72
CA PRO A 106 -7.04 -7.11 -9.70
C PRO A 106 -6.41 -5.85 -9.11
N ASP A 107 -5.11 -5.65 -9.37
CA ASP A 107 -4.39 -4.46 -8.96
C ASP A 107 -4.77 -3.29 -9.86
N VAL A 108 -5.64 -2.42 -9.38
CA VAL A 108 -6.03 -1.19 -10.07
C VAL A 108 -5.35 0.02 -9.44
N PRO A 109 -4.88 1.00 -10.24
CA PRO A 109 -4.08 2.11 -9.72
C PRO A 109 -4.78 2.91 -8.62
N VAL A 110 -4.05 3.18 -7.54
CA VAL A 110 -4.50 4.02 -6.42
C VAL A 110 -4.12 5.48 -6.67
N ALA A 111 -2.83 5.75 -6.90
CA ALA A 111 -2.26 7.10 -7.01
C ALA A 111 -1.87 7.50 -8.44
N GLY A 112 -2.49 6.88 -9.44
CA GLY A 112 -2.17 7.11 -10.85
C GLY A 112 -1.19 6.08 -11.40
N GLY A 113 -0.73 6.27 -12.63
CA GLY A 113 0.02 5.25 -13.37
C GLY A 113 -0.90 4.29 -14.14
N GLY A 114 -0.31 3.36 -14.87
CA GLY A 114 -1.00 2.30 -15.60
C GLY A 114 -1.26 1.06 -14.73
N LEU A 115 -1.85 0.05 -15.32
CA LEU A 115 -1.98 -1.27 -14.70
C LEU A 115 -0.61 -1.91 -14.52
N PHE A 116 -0.47 -2.71 -13.47
CA PHE A 116 0.72 -3.53 -13.27
C PHE A 116 0.58 -4.81 -14.09
N THR A 117 1.36 -4.92 -15.16
CA THR A 117 1.28 -6.04 -16.10
C THR A 117 2.61 -6.76 -16.22
N ARG A 118 2.59 -7.94 -16.85
CA ARG A 118 3.82 -8.67 -17.17
C ARG A 118 4.72 -7.88 -18.13
N GLU A 119 4.14 -7.16 -19.08
CA GLU A 119 4.84 -6.29 -20.01
C GLU A 119 5.58 -5.18 -19.26
N TYR A 120 4.91 -4.55 -18.28
CA TYR A 120 5.53 -3.54 -17.42
C TYR A 120 6.76 -4.08 -16.66
N ILE A 121 6.67 -5.32 -16.16
CA ILE A 121 7.83 -5.97 -15.53
C ILE A 121 8.94 -6.21 -16.55
N THR A 122 8.61 -6.70 -17.75
CA THR A 122 9.59 -6.97 -18.81
C THR A 122 10.32 -5.70 -19.27
N GLU A 123 9.60 -4.61 -19.43
CA GLU A 123 10.16 -3.30 -19.79
C GLU A 123 11.09 -2.72 -18.71
N ASN A 124 10.93 -3.12 -17.45
CA ASN A 124 11.72 -2.66 -16.31
C ASN A 124 12.55 -3.79 -15.66
N GLU A 125 12.78 -4.89 -16.36
CA GLU A 125 13.34 -6.13 -15.82
C GLU A 125 14.65 -5.90 -15.06
N GLU A 126 15.61 -5.20 -15.63
CA GLU A 126 16.91 -4.89 -14.99
C GLU A 126 16.74 -4.15 -13.66
N LYS A 127 15.76 -3.25 -13.56
CA LYS A 127 15.49 -2.50 -12.34
C LYS A 127 14.89 -3.40 -11.26
N PHE A 128 13.95 -4.26 -11.63
CA PHE A 128 13.37 -5.24 -10.72
C PHE A 128 14.41 -6.27 -10.25
N GLU A 129 15.29 -6.76 -11.13
CA GLU A 129 16.39 -7.67 -10.76
C GLU A 129 17.38 -7.00 -9.79
N ARG A 130 17.77 -5.75 -10.06
CA ARG A 130 18.62 -4.99 -9.13
C ARG A 130 17.93 -4.79 -7.78
N ALA A 131 16.67 -4.36 -7.75
CA ALA A 131 15.92 -4.18 -6.51
C ALA A 131 15.84 -5.49 -5.72
N TYR A 132 15.52 -6.60 -6.40
CA TYR A 132 15.50 -7.95 -5.82
C TYR A 132 16.84 -8.35 -5.22
N SER A 133 17.96 -8.05 -5.89
CA SER A 133 19.31 -8.38 -5.41
C SER A 133 19.71 -7.61 -4.16
N LEU A 134 19.12 -6.45 -3.89
CA LEU A 134 19.37 -5.63 -2.70
C LEU A 134 18.63 -6.14 -1.44
N LEU A 135 17.68 -7.07 -1.59
CA LEU A 135 16.89 -7.56 -0.47
C LEU A 135 17.74 -8.39 0.50
N ALA A 136 17.62 -8.07 1.79
CA ALA A 136 18.54 -8.48 2.83
C ALA A 136 18.41 -9.94 3.27
N ASP A 137 17.23 -10.55 3.11
CA ASP A 137 16.95 -11.91 3.55
C ASP A 137 16.04 -12.68 2.58
N GLU A 138 16.01 -14.00 2.72
CA GLU A 138 15.22 -14.87 1.85
C GLU A 138 13.70 -14.65 2.01
N GLU A 139 13.25 -14.23 3.17
CA GLU A 139 11.85 -13.87 3.41
C GLU A 139 11.45 -12.65 2.59
N SER A 140 12.27 -11.60 2.57
CA SER A 140 12.05 -10.42 1.71
C SER A 140 11.99 -10.80 0.23
N LYS A 141 12.90 -11.68 -0.20
CA LYS A 141 12.91 -12.16 -1.59
C LYS A 141 11.67 -12.97 -1.94
N ARG A 142 11.21 -13.81 -1.01
CA ARG A 142 9.99 -14.60 -1.17
C ARG A 142 8.76 -13.69 -1.27
N VAL A 143 8.58 -12.78 -0.29
CA VAL A 143 7.47 -11.83 -0.26
C VAL A 143 7.47 -10.93 -1.51
N TYR A 144 8.63 -10.47 -1.94
CA TYR A 144 8.75 -9.64 -3.14
C TYR A 144 8.28 -10.38 -4.41
N LYS A 145 8.69 -11.66 -4.58
CA LYS A 145 8.21 -12.53 -5.67
C LYS A 145 6.69 -12.68 -5.62
N ASP A 146 6.16 -12.93 -4.44
CA ASP A 146 4.73 -13.15 -4.23
C ASP A 146 3.93 -11.88 -4.57
N ILE A 147 4.38 -10.71 -4.11
CA ILE A 147 3.74 -9.43 -4.44
C ILE A 147 3.78 -9.15 -5.96
N LEU A 148 4.88 -9.40 -6.64
CA LEU A 148 4.95 -9.23 -8.10
C LEU A 148 3.99 -10.18 -8.83
N ASN A 149 3.94 -11.46 -8.44
CA ASN A 149 3.00 -12.43 -9.01
C ASN A 149 1.54 -12.07 -8.70
N PHE A 150 1.25 -11.58 -7.49
CA PHE A 150 -0.07 -11.07 -7.14
C PHE A 150 -0.46 -9.90 -8.05
N LYS A 151 0.38 -8.88 -8.17
CA LYS A 151 0.08 -7.67 -8.97
C LYS A 151 -0.20 -8.00 -10.43
N VAL A 152 0.47 -9.01 -10.99
CA VAL A 152 0.22 -9.49 -12.36
C VAL A 152 -1.07 -10.29 -12.44
N SER A 153 -1.27 -11.26 -11.54
CA SER A 153 -2.32 -12.28 -11.67
C SER A 153 -3.61 -11.99 -10.89
N GLY A 154 -3.57 -11.09 -9.92
CA GLY A 154 -4.67 -10.85 -8.99
C GLY A 154 -4.97 -12.02 -8.04
N LYS A 155 -4.20 -13.13 -8.06
CA LYS A 155 -4.48 -14.33 -7.26
C LYS A 155 -4.13 -14.09 -5.79
N ILE A 156 -5.13 -14.13 -4.91
CA ILE A 156 -4.97 -13.79 -3.50
C ILE A 156 -4.05 -14.76 -2.73
N LYS A 157 -3.85 -15.99 -3.21
CA LYS A 157 -2.95 -16.96 -2.58
C LYS A 157 -1.55 -16.40 -2.29
N TYR A 158 -1.04 -15.51 -3.15
CA TYR A 158 0.26 -14.86 -2.99
C TYR A 158 0.27 -13.87 -1.84
N LEU A 159 -0.84 -13.17 -1.59
CA LEU A 159 -0.96 -12.28 -0.43
C LEU A 159 -1.09 -13.09 0.86
N LEU A 160 -1.95 -14.12 0.86
CA LEU A 160 -2.18 -14.97 2.03
C LEU A 160 -0.87 -15.64 2.50
N SER A 161 0.00 -16.07 1.56
CA SER A 161 1.32 -16.64 1.90
C SER A 161 2.33 -15.60 2.38
N SER A 162 2.10 -14.31 2.13
CA SER A 162 3.07 -13.22 2.38
C SER A 162 2.80 -12.44 3.66
N PHE A 163 1.69 -12.68 4.33
CA PHE A 163 1.33 -11.93 5.54
C PHE A 163 2.39 -12.07 6.64
N CYS A 164 2.80 -10.93 7.17
CA CYS A 164 3.67 -10.86 8.34
C CYS A 164 3.00 -10.09 9.49
N ASP A 165 3.44 -10.41 10.70
CA ASP A 165 3.09 -9.65 11.90
C ASP A 165 3.95 -8.38 11.96
N LYS A 166 3.31 -7.21 11.85
CA LYS A 166 3.97 -5.91 11.88
C LYS A 166 4.71 -5.67 13.20
N SER A 167 4.25 -6.24 14.31
CA SER A 167 4.92 -6.13 15.60
C SER A 167 6.31 -6.76 15.58
N LYS A 168 6.48 -7.89 14.87
CA LYS A 168 7.79 -8.53 14.66
C LYS A 168 8.72 -7.71 13.79
N VAL A 169 8.18 -6.93 12.86
CA VAL A 169 8.99 -6.00 12.06
C VAL A 169 9.58 -4.92 12.96
N TYR A 170 8.79 -4.39 13.89
CA TYR A 170 9.27 -3.38 14.83
C TYR A 170 10.29 -3.92 15.81
N SER A 171 10.12 -5.17 16.30
CA SER A 171 11.06 -5.79 17.24
C SER A 171 12.31 -6.36 16.57
N ASP A 172 12.16 -7.13 15.48
CA ASP A 172 13.22 -8.00 14.97
C ASP A 172 14.03 -7.33 13.85
N ILE A 173 13.39 -6.43 13.06
CA ILE A 173 14.05 -5.72 11.96
C ILE A 173 14.44 -4.31 12.39
N LEU A 174 13.46 -3.48 12.75
CA LEU A 174 13.72 -2.09 13.13
C LEU A 174 14.31 -1.96 14.53
N ASN A 175 14.03 -2.91 15.41
CA ASN A 175 14.53 -2.90 16.79
C ASN A 175 14.30 -1.56 17.47
N LEU A 176 13.01 -1.10 17.44
CA LEU A 176 12.61 0.18 18.00
C LEU A 176 12.78 0.18 19.53
N ASN A 177 13.24 1.31 20.07
CA ASN A 177 13.55 1.45 21.48
C ASN A 177 13.20 2.84 22.04
N GLU A 178 13.42 3.04 23.34
CA GLU A 178 13.06 4.26 24.05
C GLU A 178 13.84 5.52 23.64
N SER A 179 14.92 5.37 22.87
CA SER A 179 15.76 6.49 22.41
C SER A 179 15.38 7.03 21.03
N GLU A 180 14.28 6.55 20.44
CA GLU A 180 13.91 6.92 19.08
C GLU A 180 13.53 8.41 18.97
N GLU A 181 14.18 9.08 18.01
CA GLU A 181 13.79 10.36 17.45
C GLU A 181 13.06 10.08 16.13
N ILE A 182 11.75 10.16 16.13
CA ILE A 182 10.88 9.65 15.05
C ILE A 182 10.40 10.81 14.17
N ILE A 183 10.44 10.62 12.85
CA ILE A 183 9.70 11.44 11.89
C ILE A 183 8.63 10.56 11.24
N ASP A 184 7.36 10.90 11.42
CA ASP A 184 6.19 10.24 10.83
C ASP A 184 5.61 11.11 9.72
N LEU A 185 5.81 10.69 8.47
CA LEU A 185 5.34 11.38 7.28
C LEU A 185 4.04 10.73 6.79
N GLY A 186 2.97 11.54 6.73
CA GLY A 186 1.61 11.05 6.51
C GLY A 186 1.07 10.41 7.79
N ALA A 187 1.02 11.19 8.86
CA ALA A 187 0.65 10.70 10.19
C ALA A 187 -0.87 10.45 10.35
N TYR A 188 -1.68 10.84 9.35
CA TYR A 188 -3.14 10.67 9.31
C TYR A 188 -3.83 11.10 10.61
N ASP A 189 -4.37 10.16 11.37
CA ASP A 189 -5.00 10.39 12.68
C ASP A 189 -4.12 9.97 13.87
N GLY A 190 -2.85 9.63 13.62
CA GLY A 190 -1.89 9.16 14.62
C GLY A 190 -1.95 7.65 14.89
N ASP A 191 -2.48 6.85 13.97
CA ASP A 191 -2.52 5.39 14.09
C ASP A 191 -1.11 4.78 14.16
N THR A 192 -0.19 5.22 13.29
CA THR A 192 1.21 4.79 13.32
C THR A 192 1.94 5.25 14.58
N ILE A 193 1.62 6.44 15.11
CA ILE A 193 2.16 6.92 16.39
C ILE A 193 1.77 5.97 17.53
N ARG A 194 0.53 5.48 17.55
CA ARG A 194 0.08 4.48 18.53
C ARG A 194 0.87 3.16 18.40
N GLU A 195 1.14 2.71 17.18
CA GLU A 195 1.96 1.52 16.93
C GLU A 195 3.39 1.72 17.44
N PHE A 196 4.03 2.86 17.15
CA PHE A 196 5.39 3.16 17.61
C PHE A 196 5.48 3.26 19.11
N THR A 197 4.53 3.93 19.75
CA THR A 197 4.50 4.04 21.21
C THR A 197 4.27 2.68 21.86
N ALA A 198 3.45 1.81 21.29
CA ALA A 198 3.29 0.44 21.78
C ALA A 198 4.58 -0.36 21.61
N ALA A 199 5.27 -0.27 20.47
CA ALA A 199 6.51 -0.98 20.19
C ALA A 199 7.68 -0.55 21.11
N THR A 200 7.68 0.72 21.57
CA THR A 200 8.71 1.26 22.47
C THR A 200 8.30 1.24 23.96
N GLY A 201 7.19 0.56 24.29
CA GLY A 201 6.68 0.52 25.68
C GLY A 201 6.25 1.90 26.21
N GLY A 202 5.78 2.77 25.33
CA GLY A 202 5.35 4.14 25.68
C GLY A 202 6.46 5.17 25.84
N LYS A 203 7.71 4.79 25.54
CA LYS A 203 8.88 5.64 25.71
C LYS A 203 9.52 5.94 24.36
N TYR A 204 9.86 7.19 24.13
CA TYR A 204 10.58 7.67 22.94
C TYR A 204 11.19 9.03 23.27
N LYS A 205 12.19 9.45 22.53
CA LYS A 205 12.82 10.75 22.72
C LYS A 205 11.92 11.88 22.21
N HIS A 206 11.50 11.80 20.96
CA HIS A 206 10.58 12.75 20.34
C HIS A 206 9.91 12.16 19.09
N ILE A 207 8.70 12.61 18.77
CA ILE A 207 8.01 12.31 17.52
C ILE A 207 7.66 13.61 16.81
N THR A 208 8.06 13.75 15.55
CA THR A 208 7.63 14.84 14.67
C THR A 208 6.71 14.24 13.61
N ALA A 209 5.44 14.61 13.64
CA ALA A 209 4.39 14.05 12.77
C ALA A 209 3.91 15.11 11.77
N LEU A 210 3.92 14.75 10.48
CA LEU A 210 3.47 15.62 9.39
C LEU A 210 2.22 15.03 8.73
N GLU A 211 1.16 15.85 8.62
CA GLU A 211 -0.10 15.47 7.98
C GLU A 211 -0.67 16.68 7.20
N PRO A 212 -0.77 16.61 5.87
CA PRO A 212 -1.23 17.70 5.04
C PRO A 212 -2.75 17.91 5.07
N ASP A 213 -3.56 16.84 5.18
CA ASP A 213 -5.01 16.98 5.17
C ASP A 213 -5.53 17.59 6.46
N LYS A 214 -6.22 18.72 6.35
CA LYS A 214 -6.71 19.47 7.51
C LYS A 214 -7.69 18.68 8.39
N LYS A 215 -8.46 17.74 7.80
CA LYS A 215 -9.43 16.94 8.57
C LYS A 215 -8.71 15.84 9.35
N SER A 216 -7.78 15.16 8.70
CA SER A 216 -6.90 14.16 9.32
C SER A 216 -6.01 14.80 10.40
N TYR A 217 -5.43 15.96 10.11
CA TYR A 217 -4.63 16.71 11.07
C TYR A 217 -5.40 17.10 12.34
N LYS A 218 -6.67 17.50 12.22
CA LYS A 218 -7.51 17.74 13.40
C LYS A 218 -7.73 16.49 14.25
N LYS A 219 -7.84 15.32 13.63
CA LYS A 219 -7.92 14.05 14.36
C LYS A 219 -6.58 13.71 15.00
N LEU A 220 -5.47 13.92 14.27
CA LEU A 220 -4.11 13.76 14.80
C LEU A 220 -3.91 14.57 16.07
N LEU A 221 -4.22 15.86 16.04
CA LEU A 221 -4.14 16.75 17.22
C LEU A 221 -4.95 16.20 18.40
N LYS A 222 -6.19 15.76 18.14
CA LYS A 222 -7.04 15.20 19.20
C LYS A 222 -6.48 13.89 19.77
N ASN A 223 -5.97 13.03 18.91
CA ASN A 223 -5.49 11.70 19.31
C ASN A 223 -4.10 11.75 19.99
N THR A 224 -3.36 12.82 19.77
CA THR A 224 -2.06 13.06 20.43
C THR A 224 -2.12 14.04 21.59
N ASP A 225 -3.32 14.51 21.92
CA ASP A 225 -3.53 15.42 23.06
C ASP A 225 -3.08 14.76 24.37
N GLY A 226 -2.31 15.50 25.16
CA GLY A 226 -1.72 15.00 26.41
C GLY A 226 -0.49 14.08 26.24
N MET A 227 -0.11 13.67 25.02
CA MET A 227 1.14 12.95 24.78
C MET A 227 2.33 13.92 24.93
N LYS A 228 3.41 13.42 25.57
CA LYS A 228 4.64 14.22 25.75
C LYS A 228 5.59 14.02 24.57
N ASN A 229 6.42 15.02 24.32
CA ASN A 229 7.49 14.94 23.30
C ASN A 229 6.94 14.64 21.88
N ILE A 230 5.84 15.25 21.52
CA ILE A 230 5.27 15.22 20.16
C ILE A 230 5.18 16.62 19.59
N SER A 231 5.60 16.77 18.34
CA SER A 231 5.37 17.95 17.51
C SER A 231 4.56 17.55 16.28
N THR A 232 3.52 18.30 15.95
CA THR A 232 2.68 18.03 14.78
C THR A 232 2.73 19.21 13.82
N LEU A 233 2.81 18.96 12.52
CA LEU A 233 2.87 19.95 11.46
C LEU A 233 1.78 19.67 10.42
N ASN A 234 0.93 20.69 10.16
CA ASN A 234 -0.07 20.56 9.07
C ASN A 234 0.57 20.93 7.73
N MET A 235 1.40 20.04 7.22
CA MET A 235 2.07 20.19 5.94
C MET A 235 2.42 18.81 5.33
N GLY A 236 2.60 18.81 4.02
CA GLY A 236 3.08 17.63 3.31
C GLY A 236 4.60 17.58 3.26
N VAL A 237 5.12 16.49 2.64
CA VAL A 237 6.55 16.27 2.43
C VAL A 237 6.86 16.21 0.95
N TRP A 238 7.96 16.85 0.56
CA TRP A 238 8.44 16.91 -0.82
C TRP A 238 9.95 16.94 -0.87
N SER A 239 10.52 17.10 -2.07
CA SER A 239 11.97 17.20 -2.26
C SER A 239 12.57 18.56 -1.88
N LYS A 240 11.76 19.57 -1.63
CA LYS A 240 12.11 20.92 -1.21
C LYS A 240 10.89 21.60 -0.61
N ARG A 241 11.10 22.66 0.16
CA ARG A 241 9.99 23.49 0.63
C ARG A 241 9.31 24.19 -0.54
N ASP A 242 7.97 24.06 -0.61
CA ASP A 242 7.16 24.61 -1.69
C ASP A 242 5.68 24.70 -1.23
N THR A 243 4.83 25.21 -2.12
CA THR A 243 3.38 25.13 -2.00
C THR A 243 2.84 24.40 -3.23
N LEU A 244 2.21 23.26 -3.03
CA LEU A 244 1.69 22.42 -4.11
C LEU A 244 0.17 22.47 -4.13
N ILE A 245 -0.43 22.30 -5.31
CA ILE A 245 -1.88 22.24 -5.48
C ILE A 245 -2.26 20.78 -5.70
N PHE A 246 -3.13 20.26 -4.85
CA PHE A 246 -3.67 18.90 -4.93
C PHE A 246 -5.14 18.93 -5.31
N ASP A 247 -5.57 17.97 -6.12
CA ASP A 247 -6.96 17.79 -6.49
C ASP A 247 -7.81 17.52 -5.24
N ALA A 248 -8.79 18.39 -4.99
CA ALA A 248 -9.65 18.32 -3.81
C ALA A 248 -10.65 17.15 -3.86
N GLU A 249 -10.98 16.66 -5.06
CA GLU A 249 -11.98 15.61 -5.27
C GLU A 249 -11.39 14.18 -5.14
N ALA A 250 -10.07 14.05 -5.23
CA ALA A 250 -9.40 12.76 -5.22
C ALA A 250 -9.31 12.10 -3.81
N GLY A 251 -9.74 12.77 -2.75
CA GLY A 251 -9.72 12.24 -1.38
C GLY A 251 -8.31 11.80 -0.94
N ARG A 252 -8.15 10.54 -0.48
CA ARG A 252 -6.84 9.97 -0.12
C ARG A 252 -5.89 9.82 -1.31
N ASN A 253 -6.39 9.86 -2.54
CA ASN A 253 -5.62 9.72 -3.78
C ASN A 253 -5.30 11.08 -4.41
N SER A 254 -5.11 12.12 -3.63
CA SER A 254 -4.86 13.48 -4.11
C SER A 254 -3.66 13.52 -5.06
N LYS A 255 -3.91 13.97 -6.30
CA LYS A 255 -2.86 14.18 -7.32
C LYS A 255 -2.53 15.67 -7.39
N LEU A 256 -1.29 15.98 -7.78
CA LEU A 256 -0.94 17.34 -8.21
C LEU A 256 -1.89 17.77 -9.34
N SER A 257 -2.55 18.90 -9.17
CA SER A 257 -3.54 19.44 -10.12
C SER A 257 -3.24 20.92 -10.40
N ALA A 258 -3.78 21.41 -11.51
CA ALA A 258 -3.78 22.85 -11.81
C ALA A 258 -4.86 23.60 -11.01
N GLU A 259 -5.90 22.89 -10.55
CA GLU A 259 -6.99 23.41 -9.72
C GLU A 259 -7.17 22.50 -8.52
N GLY A 260 -7.26 23.05 -7.29
CA GLY A 260 -7.42 22.22 -6.09
C GLY A 260 -7.09 22.95 -4.78
N VAL A 261 -6.76 22.16 -3.77
CA VAL A 261 -6.37 22.67 -2.45
C VAL A 261 -4.87 22.92 -2.40
N SER A 262 -4.50 24.14 -2.01
CA SER A 262 -3.11 24.51 -1.74
C SER A 262 -2.63 23.86 -0.45
N VAL A 263 -1.50 23.16 -0.53
CA VAL A 263 -0.86 22.45 0.58
C VAL A 263 0.60 22.92 0.70
N GLU A 264 0.98 23.40 1.86
CA GLU A 264 2.39 23.65 2.15
C GLU A 264 3.14 22.33 2.29
N VAL A 265 4.32 22.26 1.67
CA VAL A 265 5.21 21.10 1.76
C VAL A 265 6.60 21.52 2.21
N THR A 266 7.29 20.63 2.89
CA THR A 266 8.68 20.80 3.31
C THR A 266 9.52 19.60 2.92
N ASP A 267 10.83 19.76 2.92
CA ASP A 267 11.78 18.66 2.87
C ASP A 267 12.27 18.29 4.28
N ILE A 268 12.71 17.07 4.45
CA ILE A 268 13.16 16.55 5.75
C ILE A 268 14.47 17.24 6.19
N ASP A 269 15.35 17.52 5.23
CA ASP A 269 16.63 18.17 5.51
C ASP A 269 16.46 19.55 6.16
N SER A 270 15.38 20.28 5.78
CA SER A 270 15.04 21.60 6.33
C SER A 270 14.46 21.56 7.75
N LEU A 271 14.00 20.40 8.23
CA LEU A 271 13.49 20.26 9.61
C LEU A 271 14.61 20.36 10.65
N ASN A 272 15.88 20.16 10.26
CA ASN A 272 17.04 20.19 11.13
C ASN A 272 16.94 19.25 12.35
N ILE A 273 16.30 18.09 12.17
CA ILE A 273 16.16 17.03 13.15
C ILE A 273 17.26 15.98 12.89
N ALA A 274 17.73 15.34 13.94
CA ALA A 274 18.63 14.16 13.84
C ALA A 274 17.81 12.87 14.10
N PRO A 275 17.04 12.38 13.12
CA PRO A 275 16.15 11.26 13.33
C PRO A 275 16.92 9.96 13.48
N THR A 276 16.40 9.06 14.31
CA THR A 276 16.82 7.66 14.38
C THR A 276 15.88 6.75 13.58
N PHE A 277 14.64 7.25 13.29
CA PHE A 277 13.65 6.52 12.52
C PHE A 277 12.79 7.48 11.69
N ILE A 278 12.58 7.14 10.42
CA ILE A 278 11.69 7.85 9.49
C ILE A 278 10.68 6.84 8.91
N LYS A 279 9.39 7.14 9.04
CA LYS A 279 8.32 6.44 8.32
C LYS A 279 7.77 7.37 7.24
N ALA A 280 7.50 6.81 6.05
CA ALA A 280 6.85 7.51 4.94
C ALA A 280 5.71 6.68 4.36
N ASP A 281 4.51 7.17 4.55
CA ASP A 281 3.26 6.70 3.95
C ASP A 281 2.50 7.94 3.47
N ILE A 282 2.81 8.39 2.26
CA ILE A 282 2.48 9.73 1.74
C ILE A 282 1.90 9.71 0.34
N GLU A 283 1.09 8.68 0.08
CA GLU A 283 0.22 8.57 -1.09
C GLU A 283 0.97 8.76 -2.44
N GLY A 284 2.17 8.13 -2.57
CA GLY A 284 2.98 8.10 -3.79
C GLY A 284 3.99 9.25 -3.91
N SER A 285 4.29 9.94 -2.83
CA SER A 285 5.34 10.97 -2.76
C SER A 285 6.63 10.48 -2.08
N GLU A 286 6.76 9.19 -1.81
CA GLU A 286 7.86 8.56 -1.07
C GLU A 286 9.23 8.85 -1.72
N MET A 287 9.30 8.78 -3.05
CA MET A 287 10.51 9.15 -3.80
C MET A 287 10.92 10.62 -3.56
N LYS A 288 9.93 11.53 -3.50
CA LYS A 288 10.18 12.94 -3.23
C LYS A 288 10.65 13.19 -1.80
N ALA A 289 10.07 12.45 -0.85
CA ALA A 289 10.52 12.48 0.54
C ALA A 289 11.97 11.98 0.69
N LEU A 290 12.35 10.88 0.04
CA LEU A 290 13.73 10.39 0.02
C LEU A 290 14.70 11.39 -0.59
N GLN A 291 14.31 12.09 -1.67
CA GLN A 291 15.09 13.17 -2.28
C GLN A 291 15.27 14.36 -1.30
N GLY A 292 14.21 14.74 -0.58
CA GLY A 292 14.22 15.81 0.42
C GLY A 292 14.87 15.44 1.75
N ALA A 293 15.27 14.18 1.93
CA ALA A 293 15.95 13.66 3.11
C ALA A 293 17.42 13.29 2.86
N GLU A 294 17.97 13.61 1.70
CA GLU A 294 19.26 13.10 1.26
C GLU A 294 20.40 13.39 2.25
N LYS A 295 20.51 14.62 2.74
CA LYS A 295 21.55 15.03 3.70
C LYS A 295 21.31 14.35 5.06
N THR A 296 20.06 14.32 5.50
CA THR A 296 19.65 13.71 6.76
C THR A 296 19.96 12.19 6.76
N ILE A 297 19.57 11.49 5.70
CA ILE A 297 19.81 10.05 5.57
C ILE A 297 21.31 9.75 5.51
N LYS A 298 22.08 10.46 4.68
CA LYS A 298 23.53 10.25 4.58
C LYS A 298 24.28 10.54 5.88
N LYS A 299 23.81 11.52 6.66
CA LYS A 299 24.45 11.94 7.91
C LYS A 299 24.13 11.05 9.09
N TYR A 300 22.84 10.70 9.27
CA TYR A 300 22.34 10.07 10.50
C TYR A 300 22.03 8.59 10.32
N LEU A 301 21.85 8.10 9.08
CA LEU A 301 21.49 6.72 8.76
C LEU A 301 20.30 6.21 9.57
N PRO A 302 19.18 6.97 9.60
CA PRO A 302 18.01 6.55 10.38
C PRO A 302 17.47 5.21 9.87
N LYS A 303 16.80 4.46 10.70
CA LYS A 303 15.94 3.35 10.27
C LYS A 303 14.86 3.92 9.36
N LEU A 304 14.47 3.18 8.31
CA LEU A 304 13.45 3.62 7.36
C LEU A 304 12.30 2.62 7.31
N TYR A 305 11.10 3.15 7.27
CA TYR A 305 9.87 2.43 6.93
C TYR A 305 9.20 3.19 5.79
N ILE A 306 9.27 2.63 4.58
CA ILE A 306 8.83 3.29 3.35
C ILE A 306 7.75 2.45 2.69
N CYS A 307 6.55 3.01 2.54
CA CYS A 307 5.46 2.37 1.84
C CYS A 307 5.77 2.25 0.34
N ALA A 308 5.47 1.10 -0.27
CA ALA A 308 5.85 0.77 -1.63
C ALA A 308 4.68 0.21 -2.46
N TYR A 309 3.46 0.66 -2.17
CA TYR A 309 2.25 0.16 -2.81
C TYR A 309 1.44 1.24 -3.55
N HIS A 310 1.86 2.49 -3.47
CA HIS A 310 1.13 3.58 -4.10
C HIS A 310 1.35 3.68 -5.60
N ARG A 311 2.59 3.41 -6.06
CA ARG A 311 2.96 3.46 -7.48
C ARG A 311 3.61 2.16 -7.92
N ASN A 312 3.46 1.82 -9.19
CA ASN A 312 4.06 0.60 -9.74
C ASN A 312 5.60 0.61 -9.66
N GLU A 313 6.22 1.76 -9.90
CA GLU A 313 7.67 1.96 -9.84
C GLU A 313 8.25 1.89 -8.44
N ASP A 314 7.45 2.07 -7.38
CA ASP A 314 7.92 2.08 -5.99
C ASP A 314 8.64 0.78 -5.64
N LEU A 315 8.19 -0.35 -6.18
CA LEU A 315 8.78 -1.66 -5.94
C LEU A 315 10.25 -1.77 -6.39
N PHE A 316 10.68 -1.00 -7.36
CA PHE A 316 12.10 -0.97 -7.75
C PHE A 316 12.76 0.38 -7.50
N ALA A 317 12.06 1.48 -7.69
CA ALA A 317 12.70 2.79 -7.61
C ALA A 317 13.10 3.16 -6.18
N LEU A 318 12.26 2.82 -5.18
CA LEU A 318 12.54 3.14 -3.77
C LEU A 318 13.77 2.39 -3.23
N PRO A 319 13.88 1.04 -3.35
CA PRO A 319 15.06 0.35 -2.85
C PRO A 319 16.35 0.75 -3.60
N LEU A 320 16.27 1.04 -4.90
CA LEU A 320 17.40 1.55 -5.66
C LEU A 320 17.84 2.93 -5.14
N LYS A 321 16.89 3.83 -4.85
CA LYS A 321 17.20 5.15 -4.28
C LYS A 321 17.77 5.05 -2.88
N ILE A 322 17.26 4.19 -2.04
CA ILE A 322 17.76 3.96 -0.68
C ILE A 322 19.22 3.46 -0.75
N ASN A 323 19.52 2.52 -1.64
CA ASN A 323 20.89 2.02 -1.84
C ASN A 323 21.83 3.10 -2.40
N GLU A 324 21.37 3.98 -3.30
CA GLU A 324 22.11 5.14 -3.81
C GLU A 324 22.45 6.13 -2.67
N LEU A 325 21.50 6.37 -1.76
CA LEU A 325 21.72 7.24 -0.60
C LEU A 325 22.76 6.66 0.35
N SER A 326 22.76 5.36 0.59
CA SER A 326 23.78 4.66 1.34
C SER A 326 23.73 3.14 1.14
N GLU A 327 24.84 2.56 0.69
CA GLU A 327 25.02 1.10 0.58
C GLU A 327 25.10 0.39 1.94
N LYS A 328 25.11 1.12 3.05
CA LYS A 328 25.09 0.55 4.40
C LYS A 328 23.75 -0.05 4.79
N TYR A 329 22.67 0.30 4.07
CA TYR A 329 21.35 -0.21 4.39
C TYR A 329 21.19 -1.67 4.01
N LYS A 330 20.70 -2.46 4.97
CA LYS A 330 20.01 -3.73 4.72
C LYS A 330 18.55 -3.41 4.43
N ILE A 331 18.06 -3.83 3.29
CA ILE A 331 16.71 -3.54 2.81
C ILE A 331 15.84 -4.79 2.96
N TYR A 332 14.87 -4.74 3.86
CA TYR A 332 13.88 -5.79 4.06
C TYR A 332 12.57 -5.40 3.38
N PHE A 333 11.85 -6.38 2.86
CA PHE A 333 10.53 -6.18 2.27
C PHE A 333 9.52 -7.09 2.95
N ARG A 334 8.42 -6.53 3.44
CA ARG A 334 7.35 -7.25 4.12
C ARG A 334 6.00 -6.78 3.65
N HIS A 335 5.01 -7.67 3.76
CA HIS A 335 3.62 -7.37 3.49
C HIS A 335 2.78 -7.68 4.72
N SER A 336 2.14 -6.67 5.29
CA SER A 336 1.24 -6.84 6.44
C SER A 336 -0.11 -7.38 5.97
N LYS A 337 -0.91 -7.93 6.90
CA LYS A 337 -2.21 -8.53 6.59
C LYS A 337 -3.17 -7.50 5.99
N TYR A 338 -3.21 -7.46 4.66
CA TYR A 338 -4.05 -6.57 3.86
C TYR A 338 -4.36 -7.20 2.50
N ILE A 339 -5.57 -7.06 1.99
CA ILE A 339 -5.95 -7.36 0.61
C ILE A 339 -6.55 -6.07 0.02
N PRO A 340 -6.06 -5.57 -1.15
CA PRO A 340 -4.98 -6.05 -2.01
C PRO A 340 -3.57 -5.80 -1.43
N ALA A 341 -2.53 -5.68 -2.27
CA ALA A 341 -1.13 -5.56 -1.86
C ALA A 341 -0.76 -4.22 -1.19
N TRP A 342 -1.73 -3.50 -0.62
CA TRP A 342 -1.47 -2.35 0.24
C TRP A 342 -0.81 -2.84 1.54
N GLU A 343 -0.04 -2.00 2.22
CA GLU A 343 0.84 -2.41 3.32
C GLU A 343 2.01 -3.32 2.90
N SER A 344 2.46 -3.22 1.64
CA SER A 344 3.73 -3.77 1.16
C SER A 344 4.82 -2.71 1.31
N ASN A 345 5.80 -2.95 2.17
CA ASN A 345 6.68 -1.91 2.68
C ASN A 345 8.14 -2.33 2.70
N PHE A 346 9.04 -1.36 2.45
CA PHE A 346 10.47 -1.51 2.71
C PHE A 346 10.81 -1.04 4.11
N TYR A 347 11.57 -1.88 4.83
CA TYR A 347 12.13 -1.59 6.14
C TYR A 347 13.65 -1.64 6.03
N CYS A 348 14.32 -0.57 6.40
CA CYS A 348 15.75 -0.45 6.16
C CYS A 348 16.48 -0.08 7.45
N VAL A 349 17.58 -0.80 7.71
CA VAL A 349 18.46 -0.55 8.86
C VAL A 349 19.90 -0.49 8.38
N ALA A 350 20.64 0.51 8.83
CA ALA A 350 22.06 0.60 8.54
C ALA A 350 22.86 -0.37 9.41
N LYS A 351 23.95 -0.92 8.84
CA LYS A 351 24.93 -1.74 9.56
C LYS A 351 25.90 -0.88 10.36
#